data_ac72b1be9daed7df4d0eb82dc3256917
#
_entry.id   ac72b1be9daed7df4d0eb82dc3256917
#
_cell.length_a   1.000
_cell.length_b   1.000
_cell.length_c   1.000
_cell.angle_alpha   90.00
_cell.angle_beta   90.00
_cell.angle_gamma   90.00
#
_symmetry.space_group_name_H-M   'P 1'
#
loop_
_entity.id
_entity.type
_entity.pdbx_description
1 polymer ?
#
loop_
_entity_poly.entity_id
_entity_poly.type
_entity_poly.pdbx_seq_one_letter_code
_entity_poly.pdbx_strand_id
1 'polypeptide(L)'
;DVKRKLTYIFWFCLPLLLLLNACDDMEDKPFTSSDITGDPTETDTAELYALCEGLFNQNNSSLMRFSFNNQRMVRNYFKTINHRGLGDTANDLAIYGSKIYIVANVSSTIEIVDFQTGNSLKQIQMLTENGNPREPRYIAFHKEKAYVCSYDGTVARIDTASLTIDAMTTVGRNPDGICVQDD
;
A
#
# COMPACT_ATOMS: atom_id res chain seq x y z
N ASP A 1 -5.86 -13.04 57.05
CA ASP A 1 -6.42 -11.97 56.20
C ASP A 1 -5.57 -11.70 54.92
N VAL A 2 -4.26 -11.76 55.02
CA VAL A 2 -3.32 -11.56 53.89
C VAL A 2 -3.39 -12.72 52.88
N LYS A 3 -3.52 -13.95 53.34
CA LYS A 3 -3.64 -15.15 52.46
C LYS A 3 -4.91 -15.13 51.61
N ARG A 4 -6.01 -14.62 52.15
CA ARG A 4 -7.29 -14.51 51.41
C ARG A 4 -7.25 -13.43 50.33
N LYS A 5 -6.56 -12.32 50.55
CA LYS A 5 -6.36 -11.26 49.56
C LYS A 5 -5.45 -11.70 48.44
N LEU A 6 -4.42 -12.52 48.74
CA LEU A 6 -3.50 -13.04 47.70
C LEU A 6 -4.20 -14.02 46.74
N THR A 7 -5.16 -14.82 47.28
CA THR A 7 -5.94 -15.78 46.45
C THR A 7 -6.88 -15.06 45.48
N TYR A 8 -7.49 -13.94 45.86
CA TYR A 8 -8.32 -13.16 44.95
C TYR A 8 -7.54 -12.44 43.86
N ILE A 9 -6.31 -11.99 44.14
CA ILE A 9 -5.43 -11.38 43.16
C ILE A 9 -5.01 -12.43 42.13
N PHE A 10 -4.71 -13.67 42.59
CA PHE A 10 -4.34 -14.76 41.67
C PHE A 10 -5.48 -15.21 40.75
N TRP A 11 -6.72 -15.19 41.27
CA TRP A 11 -7.91 -15.55 40.49
C TRP A 11 -8.32 -14.44 39.48
N PHE A 12 -7.99 -13.19 39.77
CA PHE A 12 -8.34 -12.08 38.87
C PHE A 12 -7.29 -11.86 37.77
N CYS A 13 -6.03 -12.18 38.05
CA CYS A 13 -4.94 -12.07 37.05
C CYS A 13 -4.89 -13.25 36.06
N LEU A 14 -5.40 -14.43 36.45
CA LEU A 14 -5.37 -15.60 35.59
C LEU A 14 -6.22 -15.46 34.31
N PRO A 15 -7.45 -14.93 34.35
CA PRO A 15 -8.20 -14.67 33.09
C PRO A 15 -7.63 -13.51 32.27
N LEU A 16 -6.94 -12.56 32.88
CA LEU A 16 -6.29 -11.46 32.14
C LEU A 16 -5.06 -11.94 31.37
N LEU A 17 -4.32 -12.95 31.88
CA LEU A 17 -3.21 -13.54 31.15
C LEU A 17 -3.65 -14.37 29.92
N LEU A 18 -4.89 -14.90 29.96
CA LEU A 18 -5.44 -15.67 28.84
C LEU A 18 -5.95 -14.79 27.69
N LEU A 19 -6.14 -13.49 27.93
CA LEU A 19 -6.55 -12.53 26.89
C LEU A 19 -5.36 -11.95 26.11
N LEU A 20 -4.12 -12.19 26.54
CA LEU A 20 -2.93 -11.71 25.85
C LEU A 20 -2.45 -12.66 24.71
N ASN A 21 -3.09 -13.81 24.53
CA ASN A 21 -2.80 -14.73 23.42
C ASN A 21 -3.71 -14.50 22.20
N ALA A 22 -4.41 -13.39 22.11
CA ALA A 22 -5.17 -12.98 20.92
C ALA A 22 -4.33 -12.10 19.98
N CYS A 23 -3.00 -12.28 19.93
CA CYS A 23 -2.28 -12.07 18.70
C CYS A 23 -2.47 -13.35 17.90
N ASP A 24 -3.49 -13.37 17.07
CA ASP A 24 -3.58 -14.31 15.98
C ASP A 24 -2.36 -14.03 15.09
N ASP A 25 -1.28 -14.76 15.33
CA ASP A 25 -0.25 -14.94 14.33
C ASP A 25 -1.01 -15.50 13.13
N MET A 26 -1.33 -14.63 12.16
CA MET A 26 -1.75 -15.11 10.86
C MET A 26 -0.61 -16.00 10.38
N GLU A 27 -0.71 -17.30 10.72
CA GLU A 27 0.16 -18.31 10.16
C GLU A 27 0.21 -18.06 8.67
N ASP A 28 1.42 -17.83 8.17
CA ASP A 28 1.71 -17.76 6.75
C ASP A 28 1.37 -19.10 6.10
N LYS A 29 0.07 -19.42 6.03
CA LYS A 29 -0.37 -20.58 5.25
C LYS A 29 0.10 -20.35 3.83
N PRO A 30 0.89 -21.26 3.27
CA PRO A 30 1.27 -21.13 1.89
C PRO A 30 -0.02 -21.08 1.05
N PHE A 31 -0.12 -20.06 0.22
CA PHE A 31 -1.18 -19.93 -0.76
C PHE A 31 -1.11 -21.17 -1.66
N THR A 32 -2.20 -21.96 -1.73
CA THR A 32 -2.23 -23.15 -2.57
C THR A 32 -2.91 -22.81 -3.89
N SER A 33 -2.50 -23.48 -4.97
CA SER A 33 -3.07 -23.27 -6.32
C SER A 33 -4.59 -23.54 -6.40
N SER A 34 -5.17 -24.18 -5.40
CA SER A 34 -6.62 -24.36 -5.28
C SER A 34 -7.39 -23.08 -4.96
N ASP A 35 -6.69 -22.03 -4.53
CA ASP A 35 -7.32 -20.77 -4.14
C ASP A 35 -7.48 -19.79 -5.34
N ILE A 36 -6.84 -20.12 -6.48
CA ILE A 36 -7.02 -19.40 -7.76
C ILE A 36 -7.29 -20.44 -8.85
N THR A 37 -8.51 -20.47 -9.37
CA THR A 37 -8.90 -21.34 -10.47
C THR A 37 -8.44 -20.76 -11.81
N GLY A 38 -7.37 -21.28 -12.37
CA GLY A 38 -6.88 -21.06 -13.74
C GLY A 38 -6.38 -22.34 -14.35
N ASP A 39 -6.58 -22.52 -15.67
CA ASP A 39 -6.07 -23.66 -16.41
C ASP A 39 -4.53 -23.62 -16.47
N PRO A 40 -3.80 -24.64 -16.02
CA PRO A 40 -2.33 -24.63 -15.94
C PRO A 40 -1.61 -24.89 -17.29
N THR A 41 -2.31 -24.88 -18.41
CA THR A 41 -1.75 -25.31 -19.72
C THR A 41 -1.09 -24.21 -20.54
N GLU A 42 -1.22 -22.92 -20.19
CA GLU A 42 -0.46 -21.83 -20.81
C GLU A 42 0.64 -21.33 -19.87
N THR A 43 1.82 -21.04 -20.42
CA THR A 43 2.88 -20.32 -19.73
C THR A 43 2.40 -18.88 -19.48
N ASP A 44 1.63 -18.71 -18.41
CA ASP A 44 1.07 -17.43 -18.03
C ASP A 44 2.19 -16.58 -17.40
N THR A 45 2.58 -15.52 -18.06
CA THR A 45 3.55 -14.53 -17.57
C THR A 45 2.90 -13.45 -16.73
N ALA A 46 1.59 -13.54 -16.51
CA ALA A 46 0.85 -12.56 -15.72
C ALA A 46 1.28 -12.56 -14.25
N GLU A 47 1.18 -11.40 -13.65
CA GLU A 47 1.46 -11.17 -12.24
C GLU A 47 0.30 -10.40 -11.61
N LEU A 48 -0.04 -10.79 -10.38
CA LEU A 48 -1.02 -10.09 -9.56
C LEU A 48 -0.28 -9.26 -8.50
N TYR A 49 -0.63 -8.01 -8.42
CA TYR A 49 -0.20 -7.14 -7.34
C TYR A 49 -1.42 -6.80 -6.47
N ALA A 50 -1.28 -6.95 -5.17
CA ALA A 50 -2.28 -6.49 -4.21
C ALA A 50 -1.63 -5.53 -3.22
N LEU A 51 -2.25 -4.35 -3.11
CA LEU A 51 -1.84 -3.33 -2.17
C LEU A 51 -2.65 -3.50 -0.89
N CYS A 52 -1.95 -3.64 0.23
CA CYS A 52 -2.56 -3.67 1.55
C CYS A 52 -2.35 -2.32 2.21
N GLU A 53 -3.45 -1.65 2.53
CA GLU A 53 -3.43 -0.32 3.15
C GLU A 53 -2.73 -0.32 4.52
N GLY A 54 -2.89 -1.42 5.26
CA GLY A 54 -2.41 -1.52 6.63
C GLY A 54 -3.38 -0.89 7.63
N LEU A 55 -2.89 -0.62 8.82
CA LEU A 55 -3.63 0.05 9.88
C LEU A 55 -3.22 1.52 9.95
N PHE A 56 -4.20 2.40 10.11
CA PHE A 56 -4.00 3.84 10.22
C PHE A 56 -2.97 4.20 11.31
N ASN A 57 -2.01 5.05 10.97
CA ASN A 57 -0.89 5.46 11.83
C ASN A 57 0.03 4.33 12.31
N GLN A 58 0.06 3.18 11.61
CA GLN A 58 0.96 2.08 11.95
C GLN A 58 2.15 1.96 10.99
N ASN A 59 2.17 2.73 9.90
CA ASN A 59 3.24 2.71 8.90
C ASN A 59 3.55 1.29 8.38
N ASN A 60 2.50 0.50 8.17
CA ASN A 60 2.59 -0.92 7.86
C ASN A 60 1.89 -1.32 6.55
N SER A 61 1.70 -0.38 5.63
CA SER A 61 1.26 -0.70 4.27
C SER A 61 2.21 -1.66 3.58
N SER A 62 1.69 -2.56 2.78
CA SER A 62 2.50 -3.54 2.08
C SER A 62 2.01 -3.83 0.67
N LEU A 63 2.94 -4.17 -0.22
CA LEU A 63 2.67 -4.64 -1.57
C LEU A 63 2.94 -6.13 -1.64
N MET A 64 1.93 -6.91 -2.04
CA MET A 64 2.03 -8.32 -2.35
C MET A 64 2.21 -8.50 -3.87
N ARG A 65 3.04 -9.45 -4.28
CA ARG A 65 3.17 -9.92 -5.66
C ARG A 65 2.92 -11.41 -5.72
N PHE A 66 2.08 -11.84 -6.67
CA PHE A 66 1.87 -13.23 -7.01
C PHE A 66 2.18 -13.45 -8.49
N SER A 67 3.00 -14.45 -8.80
CA SER A 67 3.32 -14.87 -10.16
C SER A 67 2.50 -16.09 -10.53
N PHE A 68 1.68 -15.99 -11.58
CA PHE A 68 0.88 -17.10 -12.08
C PHE A 68 1.75 -18.19 -12.71
N ASN A 69 2.88 -17.84 -13.32
CA ASN A 69 3.78 -18.79 -13.98
C ASN A 69 4.33 -19.86 -13.01
N ASN A 70 4.80 -19.45 -11.83
CA ASN A 70 5.41 -20.35 -10.85
C ASN A 70 4.61 -20.50 -9.56
N GLN A 71 3.41 -19.93 -9.51
CA GLN A 71 2.49 -19.95 -8.38
C GLN A 71 3.13 -19.50 -7.07
N ARG A 72 4.02 -18.52 -7.16
CA ARG A 72 4.79 -18.01 -6.03
C ARG A 72 4.26 -16.66 -5.57
N MET A 73 3.99 -16.56 -4.27
CA MET A 73 3.60 -15.32 -3.60
C MET A 73 4.74 -14.73 -2.77
N VAL A 74 4.90 -13.41 -2.85
CA VAL A 74 5.78 -12.62 -1.97
C VAL A 74 4.93 -11.55 -1.30
N ARG A 75 4.62 -11.73 0.00
CA ARG A 75 3.68 -10.87 0.73
C ARG A 75 4.18 -9.45 0.94
N ASN A 76 5.42 -9.28 1.32
CA ASN A 76 6.04 -7.97 1.55
C ASN A 76 7.01 -7.63 0.41
N TYR A 77 6.54 -7.72 -0.85
CA TYR A 77 7.36 -7.60 -2.06
C TYR A 77 8.21 -6.32 -2.06
N PHE A 78 7.57 -5.16 -1.84
CA PHE A 78 8.29 -3.89 -1.81
C PHE A 78 9.38 -3.86 -0.74
N LYS A 79 9.06 -4.24 0.50
CA LYS A 79 10.02 -4.24 1.61
C LYS A 79 11.16 -5.24 1.40
N THR A 80 10.87 -6.39 0.80
CA THR A 80 11.89 -7.42 0.51
C THR A 80 12.96 -6.90 -0.44
N ILE A 81 12.57 -6.10 -1.45
CA ILE A 81 13.49 -5.58 -2.45
C ILE A 81 14.16 -4.29 -1.99
N ASN A 82 13.37 -3.36 -1.42
CA ASN A 82 13.84 -2.01 -1.14
C ASN A 82 14.35 -1.81 0.29
N HIS A 83 14.27 -2.84 1.16
CA HIS A 83 14.76 -2.84 2.54
C HIS A 83 14.18 -1.71 3.42
N ARG A 84 13.03 -1.17 3.04
CA ARG A 84 12.27 -0.16 3.79
C ARG A 84 10.77 -0.38 3.67
N GLY A 85 9.98 0.21 4.56
CA GLY A 85 8.53 0.20 4.50
C GLY A 85 8.00 0.99 3.30
N LEU A 86 6.76 0.66 2.88
CA LEU A 86 6.07 1.38 1.81
C LEU A 86 5.48 2.71 2.31
N GLY A 87 5.07 2.74 3.56
CA GLY A 87 4.43 3.91 4.16
C GLY A 87 3.18 3.55 4.95
N ASP A 88 2.37 4.53 5.19
CA ASP A 88 1.10 4.45 5.93
C ASP A 88 -0.07 4.74 5.01
N THR A 89 -1.11 3.90 5.11
CA THR A 89 -2.38 4.06 4.40
C THR A 89 -2.18 4.18 2.89
N ALA A 90 -1.50 3.19 2.29
CA ALA A 90 -1.38 3.09 0.85
C ALA A 90 -2.69 2.61 0.24
N ASN A 91 -3.36 3.47 -0.53
CA ASN A 91 -4.76 3.29 -0.92
C ASN A 91 -5.00 3.15 -2.42
N ASP A 92 -4.03 3.44 -3.27
CA ASP A 92 -4.18 3.26 -4.72
C ASP A 92 -2.91 2.70 -5.36
N LEU A 93 -3.12 1.89 -6.37
CA LEU A 93 -2.08 1.18 -7.11
C LEU A 93 -2.43 1.17 -8.60
N ALA A 94 -1.53 1.68 -9.43
CA ALA A 94 -1.70 1.64 -10.87
C ALA A 94 -0.40 1.28 -11.59
N ILE A 95 -0.53 0.58 -12.71
CA ILE A 95 0.60 0.26 -13.60
C ILE A 95 0.50 1.14 -14.84
N TYR A 96 1.55 1.87 -15.15
CA TYR A 96 1.64 2.66 -16.37
C TYR A 96 3.04 2.52 -17.00
N GLY A 97 3.07 2.03 -18.24
CA GLY A 97 4.32 1.68 -18.94
C GLY A 97 5.11 0.61 -18.17
N SER A 98 6.36 0.89 -17.88
CA SER A 98 7.25 0.00 -17.12
C SER A 98 7.28 0.27 -15.60
N LYS A 99 6.28 0.98 -15.08
CA LYS A 99 6.31 1.44 -13.69
C LYS A 99 5.02 1.10 -12.95
N ILE A 100 5.16 0.84 -11.66
CA ILE A 100 4.09 0.73 -10.68
C ILE A 100 4.07 2.03 -9.88
N TYR A 101 2.92 2.67 -9.79
CA TYR A 101 2.69 3.87 -8.99
C TYR A 101 1.83 3.50 -7.79
N ILE A 102 2.27 3.86 -6.60
CA ILE A 102 1.58 3.56 -5.35
C ILE A 102 1.34 4.86 -4.60
N VAL A 103 0.09 5.12 -4.28
CA VAL A 103 -0.36 6.31 -3.56
C VAL A 103 -0.48 5.97 -2.08
N ALA A 104 0.30 6.64 -1.22
CA ALA A 104 0.24 6.47 0.24
C ALA A 104 -0.30 7.75 0.89
N ASN A 105 -1.54 7.68 1.36
CA ASN A 105 -2.31 8.83 1.84
C ASN A 105 -1.68 9.48 3.08
N VAL A 106 -1.61 8.77 4.20
CA VAL A 106 -1.13 9.32 5.49
C VAL A 106 0.37 9.64 5.42
N SER A 107 1.16 8.82 4.73
CA SER A 107 2.57 9.15 4.46
C SER A 107 2.74 10.31 3.49
N SER A 108 1.69 10.74 2.82
CA SER A 108 1.68 11.81 1.83
C SER A 108 2.75 11.64 0.76
N THR A 109 2.82 10.46 0.17
CA THR A 109 3.84 10.10 -0.84
C THR A 109 3.23 9.38 -2.04
N ILE A 110 3.91 9.52 -3.18
CA ILE A 110 3.74 8.65 -4.34
C ILE A 110 5.03 7.86 -4.50
N GLU A 111 4.95 6.54 -4.32
CA GLU A 111 6.06 5.64 -4.56
C GLU A 111 6.02 5.15 -6.01
N ILE A 112 7.12 5.22 -6.73
CA ILE A 112 7.23 4.79 -8.12
C ILE A 112 8.28 3.69 -8.20
N VAL A 113 7.86 2.53 -8.67
CA VAL A 113 8.64 1.29 -8.66
C VAL A 113 8.81 0.79 -10.09
N ASP A 114 9.97 0.30 -10.41
CA ASP A 114 10.21 -0.41 -11.67
C ASP A 114 9.43 -1.73 -11.68
N PHE A 115 8.61 -1.93 -12.70
CA PHE A 115 7.72 -3.09 -12.79
C PHE A 115 8.47 -4.43 -12.85
N GLN A 116 9.61 -4.48 -13.52
CA GLN A 116 10.36 -5.73 -13.72
C GLN A 116 11.17 -6.12 -12.50
N THR A 117 11.83 -5.14 -11.89
CA THR A 117 12.80 -5.39 -10.80
C THR A 117 12.20 -5.21 -9.42
N GLY A 118 11.13 -4.44 -9.29
CA GLY A 118 10.55 -4.04 -7.99
C GLY A 118 11.35 -2.95 -7.27
N ASN A 119 12.42 -2.44 -7.87
CA ASN A 119 13.23 -1.39 -7.25
C ASN A 119 12.49 -0.05 -7.25
N SER A 120 12.58 0.67 -6.16
CA SER A 120 12.11 2.04 -6.06
C SER A 120 12.90 2.93 -7.02
N LEU A 121 12.21 3.58 -7.95
CA LEU A 121 12.78 4.56 -8.86
C LEU A 121 12.72 5.96 -8.26
N LYS A 122 11.63 6.28 -7.60
CA LYS A 122 11.37 7.59 -7.02
C LYS A 122 10.30 7.51 -5.94
N GLN A 123 10.48 8.26 -4.88
CA GLN A 123 9.44 8.63 -3.95
C GLN A 123 9.20 10.15 -4.05
N ILE A 124 8.00 10.54 -4.41
CA ILE A 124 7.58 11.94 -4.50
C ILE A 124 6.87 12.30 -3.20
N GLN A 125 7.34 13.35 -2.53
CA GLN A 125 6.68 13.90 -1.35
C GLN A 125 5.53 14.80 -1.79
N MET A 126 4.32 14.51 -1.31
CA MET A 126 3.13 15.28 -1.57
C MET A 126 2.88 16.25 -0.40
N LEU A 127 3.74 17.27 -0.33
CA LEU A 127 3.70 18.28 0.73
C LEU A 127 3.41 19.68 0.14
N THR A 128 2.80 20.53 0.95
CA THR A 128 2.67 21.96 0.64
C THR A 128 4.05 22.66 0.82
N GLU A 129 4.16 23.90 0.39
CA GLU A 129 5.36 24.72 0.62
C GLU A 129 5.70 24.87 2.11
N ASN A 130 4.70 24.83 2.98
CA ASN A 130 4.87 24.89 4.42
C ASN A 130 5.15 23.51 5.07
N GLY A 131 5.30 22.46 4.27
CA GLY A 131 5.59 21.11 4.75
C GLY A 131 4.35 20.34 5.25
N ASN A 132 3.14 20.87 5.08
CA ASN A 132 1.93 20.15 5.47
C ASN A 132 1.61 19.02 4.48
N PRO A 133 1.09 17.86 4.92
CA PRO A 133 0.69 16.76 4.05
C PRO A 133 -0.48 17.19 3.15
N ARG A 134 -0.47 16.74 1.89
CA ARG A 134 -1.57 16.92 0.93
C ARG A 134 -2.54 15.74 0.95
N GLU A 135 -2.11 14.60 1.51
CA GLU A 135 -2.93 13.38 1.65
C GLU A 135 -3.45 12.89 0.29
N PRO A 136 -2.59 12.42 -0.62
CA PRO A 136 -2.98 11.95 -1.95
C PRO A 136 -3.89 10.73 -1.86
N ARG A 137 -4.83 10.59 -2.82
CA ARG A 137 -5.86 9.54 -2.79
C ARG A 137 -5.81 8.59 -3.98
N TYR A 138 -6.01 9.08 -5.18
CA TYR A 138 -6.12 8.27 -6.39
C TYR A 138 -5.32 8.86 -7.52
N ILE A 139 -4.91 7.98 -8.45
CA ILE A 139 -4.08 8.32 -9.59
C ILE A 139 -4.74 7.88 -10.89
N ALA A 140 -4.67 8.71 -11.92
CA ALA A 140 -5.08 8.40 -13.29
C ALA A 140 -4.01 8.84 -14.27
N PHE A 141 -4.02 8.28 -15.49
CA PHE A 141 -2.97 8.55 -16.47
C PHE A 141 -3.57 9.03 -17.80
N HIS A 142 -2.86 9.96 -18.44
CA HIS A 142 -3.13 10.38 -19.81
C HIS A 142 -1.86 10.94 -20.45
N LYS A 143 -1.49 10.45 -21.64
CA LYS A 143 -0.38 10.96 -22.48
C LYS A 143 0.90 11.25 -21.69
N GLU A 144 1.51 10.24 -21.11
CA GLU A 144 2.77 10.34 -20.35
C GLU A 144 2.69 11.21 -19.09
N LYS A 145 1.50 11.50 -18.62
CA LYS A 145 1.27 12.22 -17.37
C LYS A 145 0.42 11.39 -16.42
N ALA A 146 0.79 11.44 -15.16
CA ALA A 146 -0.04 10.96 -14.05
C ALA A 146 -0.71 12.15 -13.36
N TYR A 147 -1.95 11.96 -12.94
CA TYR A 147 -2.76 12.95 -12.24
C TYR A 147 -3.17 12.37 -10.89
N VAL A 148 -2.84 13.05 -9.82
CA VAL A 148 -3.10 12.59 -8.45
C VAL A 148 -3.97 13.58 -7.73
N CYS A 149 -5.17 13.16 -7.30
CA CYS A 149 -6.02 13.97 -6.44
C CYS A 149 -5.60 13.81 -4.97
N SER A 150 -5.74 14.87 -4.18
CA SER A 150 -5.32 14.92 -2.77
C SER A 150 -6.38 15.60 -1.90
N TYR A 151 -6.53 15.16 -0.66
CA TYR A 151 -7.54 15.69 0.27
C TYR A 151 -7.37 17.17 0.60
N ASP A 152 -6.21 17.75 0.38
CA ASP A 152 -6.02 19.21 0.48
C ASP A 152 -6.79 20.01 -0.60
N GLY A 153 -7.48 19.33 -1.49
CA GLY A 153 -8.27 19.94 -2.55
C GLY A 153 -7.51 20.20 -3.84
N THR A 154 -6.39 19.52 -4.06
CA THR A 154 -5.56 19.70 -5.24
C THR A 154 -5.51 18.48 -6.14
N VAL A 155 -5.15 18.70 -7.40
CA VAL A 155 -4.71 17.68 -8.36
C VAL A 155 -3.30 18.04 -8.82
N ALA A 156 -2.34 17.16 -8.54
CA ALA A 156 -0.99 17.25 -9.03
C ALA A 156 -0.84 16.51 -10.36
N ARG A 157 -0.11 17.09 -11.31
CA ARG A 157 0.34 16.42 -12.53
C ARG A 157 1.80 16.04 -12.40
N ILE A 158 2.10 14.76 -12.65
CA ILE A 158 3.45 14.20 -12.59
C ILE A 158 3.86 13.79 -14.01
N ASP A 159 5.01 14.23 -14.44
CA ASP A 159 5.62 13.75 -15.68
C ASP A 159 6.19 12.34 -15.46
N THR A 160 5.77 11.37 -16.30
CA THR A 160 6.12 9.96 -16.11
C THR A 160 7.54 9.61 -16.56
N ALA A 161 8.21 10.51 -17.29
CA ALA A 161 9.61 10.35 -17.69
C ALA A 161 10.57 10.90 -16.65
N SER A 162 10.37 12.16 -16.23
CA SER A 162 11.22 12.82 -15.23
C SER A 162 10.89 12.46 -13.77
N LEU A 163 9.68 11.90 -13.55
CA LEU A 163 9.14 11.57 -12.22
C LEU A 163 9.12 12.79 -11.27
N THR A 164 8.65 13.91 -11.80
CA THR A 164 8.52 15.17 -11.07
C THR A 164 7.14 15.77 -11.24
N ILE A 165 6.66 16.48 -10.22
CA ILE A 165 5.43 17.27 -10.34
C ILE A 165 5.76 18.47 -11.24
N ASP A 166 5.04 18.61 -12.36
CA ASP A 166 5.21 19.68 -13.34
C ASP A 166 4.04 20.67 -13.37
N ALA A 167 2.93 20.33 -12.74
CA ALA A 167 1.79 21.24 -12.55
C ALA A 167 0.94 20.82 -11.35
N MET A 168 0.20 21.78 -10.80
CA MET A 168 -0.77 21.56 -9.75
C MET A 168 -1.94 22.53 -9.90
N THR A 169 -3.16 22.04 -9.62
CA THR A 169 -4.37 22.86 -9.64
C THR A 169 -5.25 22.58 -8.44
N THR A 170 -6.03 23.58 -8.02
CA THR A 170 -7.04 23.44 -6.98
C THR A 170 -8.36 23.03 -7.65
N VAL A 171 -9.05 22.05 -7.08
CA VAL A 171 -10.32 21.53 -7.62
C VAL A 171 -11.49 21.71 -6.66
N GLY A 172 -11.38 21.27 -5.42
CA GLY A 172 -12.45 21.34 -4.43
C GLY A 172 -12.02 20.57 -3.17
N ARG A 173 -12.88 20.56 -2.15
CA ARG A 173 -12.55 19.88 -0.88
C ARG A 173 -12.63 18.36 -1.03
N ASN A 174 -11.61 17.67 -0.49
CA ASN A 174 -11.57 16.23 -0.35
C ASN A 174 -11.89 15.46 -1.64
N PRO A 175 -11.22 15.73 -2.78
CA PRO A 175 -11.44 14.93 -3.98
C PRO A 175 -11.01 13.49 -3.71
N ASP A 176 -11.93 12.54 -3.96
CA ASP A 176 -11.77 11.14 -3.63
C ASP A 176 -12.11 10.25 -4.85
N GLY A 177 -11.56 10.57 -5.94
CA GLY A 177 -11.67 9.84 -7.19
C GLY A 177 -11.21 10.70 -8.35
N ILE A 178 -10.54 10.07 -9.30
CA ILE A 178 -10.06 10.69 -10.52
C ILE A 178 -10.09 9.66 -11.65
N CYS A 179 -10.55 10.06 -12.81
CA CYS A 179 -10.51 9.23 -14.00
C CYS A 179 -10.22 10.10 -15.22
N VAL A 180 -9.75 9.48 -16.27
CA VAL A 180 -9.57 10.07 -17.59
C VAL A 180 -10.60 9.43 -18.53
N GLN A 181 -11.28 10.25 -19.31
CA GLN A 181 -12.10 9.81 -20.42
C GLN A 181 -11.32 10.13 -21.70
N ASP A 182 -11.02 9.10 -22.46
CA ASP A 182 -10.46 9.22 -23.81
C ASP A 182 -11.62 9.32 -24.83
N ASP A 183 -11.46 10.17 -25.85
CA ASP A 183 -12.43 10.35 -26.96
C ASP A 183 -12.32 9.23 -28.00
#